data_5bb5a89c351faf82faee5389ad095617
#
_entry.id   5bb5a89c351faf82faee5389ad095617
#
_cell.length_a   1.000
_cell.length_b   1.000
_cell.length_c   1.000
_cell.angle_alpha   90.00
_cell.angle_beta   90.00
_cell.angle_gamma   90.00
#
_symmetry.space_group_name_H-M   'P 1'
#
loop_
_entity.id
_entity.type
_entity.pdbx_description
1 polymer ?
#
loop_
_entity_poly.entity_id
_entity_poly.type
_entity_poly.pdbx_seq_one_letter_code
_entity_poly.pdbx_strand_id
1 'polypeptide(L)'
;MIMSSATDAFHSDPSHVLGDPIVVDALALPPEGATVAGLAIRSFPAMESMTFDYGRDPDANALYHFTLGGIRVLHMGDLGNPMAPSHLEALAGQVDLLFALAGAHATIALDDLDVAIAAIRPRAIIPMHYHSPRGRLRIEPVDTFLAGRPPETITRVGGPELELTPDMLPTG
;
A
#
# COMPACT_ATOMS: atom_id res chain seq x y z
N MET A 1 -5.61 -10.32 10.02
CA MET A 1 -4.29 -9.75 9.64
C MET A 1 -3.95 -10.21 8.23
N ILE A 2 -3.43 -9.34 7.41
CA ILE A 2 -2.92 -9.69 6.07
C ILE A 2 -1.41 -9.51 6.11
N MET A 3 -0.68 -10.49 5.56
CA MET A 3 0.77 -10.45 5.39
C MET A 3 1.12 -10.42 3.90
N SER A 4 2.22 -9.77 3.53
CA SER A 4 2.71 -9.76 2.15
C SER A 4 3.07 -11.17 1.69
N SER A 5 3.77 -11.90 2.54
CA SER A 5 4.24 -13.26 2.30
C SER A 5 4.42 -13.98 3.64
N ALA A 6 4.20 -15.27 3.66
CA ALA A 6 4.49 -16.10 4.84
C ALA A 6 5.99 -16.38 5.04
N THR A 7 6.82 -16.06 4.04
CA THR A 7 8.26 -16.37 4.02
C THR A 7 9.18 -15.16 4.06
N ASP A 8 8.64 -13.95 3.99
CA ASP A 8 9.42 -12.73 4.10
C ASP A 8 9.99 -12.57 5.52
N ALA A 9 11.28 -12.27 5.62
CA ALA A 9 11.97 -12.17 6.91
C ALA A 9 11.55 -10.95 7.76
N PHE A 10 10.90 -9.94 7.15
CA PHE A 10 10.55 -8.68 7.82
C PHE A 10 9.04 -8.48 8.00
N HIS A 11 8.21 -9.10 7.17
CA HIS A 11 6.77 -8.83 7.11
C HIS A 11 5.89 -10.05 7.36
N SER A 12 6.48 -11.18 7.80
CA SER A 12 5.78 -12.46 7.97
C SER A 12 5.53 -12.88 9.42
N ASP A 13 5.89 -12.07 10.42
CA ASP A 13 5.73 -12.42 11.82
C ASP A 13 4.40 -11.95 12.40
N PRO A 14 3.39 -12.84 12.59
CA PRO A 14 2.12 -12.49 13.18
C PRO A 14 2.17 -12.41 14.72
N SER A 15 3.27 -12.77 15.37
CA SER A 15 3.37 -12.90 16.83
C SER A 15 3.15 -11.58 17.59
N HIS A 16 3.32 -10.46 16.92
CA HIS A 16 3.07 -9.12 17.47
C HIS A 16 1.59 -8.71 17.51
N VAL A 17 0.72 -9.47 16.83
CA VAL A 17 -0.72 -9.21 16.84
C VAL A 17 -1.39 -9.93 17.97
N LEU A 18 -1.98 -9.18 18.91
CA LEU A 18 -2.64 -9.76 20.07
C LEU A 18 -3.94 -10.50 19.69
N GLY A 19 -4.27 -11.54 20.45
CA GLY A 19 -5.45 -12.37 20.24
C GLY A 19 -5.16 -13.56 19.32
N ASP A 20 -6.20 -14.02 18.62
CA ASP A 20 -6.14 -15.13 17.65
C ASP A 20 -6.56 -14.61 16.26
N PRO A 21 -5.68 -13.89 15.56
CA PRO A 21 -6.04 -13.29 14.28
C PRO A 21 -6.15 -14.37 13.19
N ILE A 22 -7.15 -14.22 12.32
CA ILE A 22 -7.13 -14.92 11.04
C ILE A 22 -5.99 -14.33 10.21
N VAL A 23 -5.00 -15.15 9.88
CA VAL A 23 -3.84 -14.72 9.09
C VAL A 23 -4.08 -15.04 7.62
N VAL A 24 -3.89 -14.05 6.77
CA VAL A 24 -4.01 -14.17 5.31
C VAL A 24 -2.63 -13.92 4.70
N ASP A 25 -2.08 -14.94 4.05
CA ASP A 25 -0.90 -14.80 3.19
C ASP A 25 -1.36 -14.27 1.83
N ALA A 26 -0.95 -13.07 1.49
CA ALA A 26 -1.41 -12.40 0.28
C ALA A 26 -0.90 -13.10 -1.01
N LEU A 27 0.31 -13.66 -0.99
CA LEU A 27 0.85 -14.41 -2.13
C LEU A 27 0.20 -15.78 -2.33
N ALA A 28 -0.45 -16.32 -1.29
CA ALA A 28 -1.19 -17.57 -1.37
C ALA A 28 -2.66 -17.38 -1.80
N LEU A 29 -3.13 -16.15 -1.94
CA LEU A 29 -4.49 -15.87 -2.44
C LEU A 29 -4.60 -16.24 -3.94
N PRO A 30 -5.74 -16.82 -4.36
CA PRO A 30 -5.97 -17.03 -5.78
C PRO A 30 -6.09 -15.69 -6.53
N PRO A 31 -5.80 -15.64 -7.84
CA PRO A 31 -5.81 -14.40 -8.64
C PRO A 31 -7.14 -13.62 -8.59
N GLU A 32 -8.25 -14.33 -8.45
CA GLU A 32 -9.59 -13.76 -8.29
C GLU A 32 -9.85 -13.19 -6.90
N GLY A 33 -8.97 -13.48 -5.92
CA GLY A 33 -9.13 -13.11 -4.53
C GLY A 33 -9.92 -14.12 -3.71
N ALA A 34 -10.17 -13.79 -2.44
CA ALA A 34 -10.96 -14.60 -1.52
C ALA A 34 -11.78 -13.73 -0.59
N THR A 35 -12.81 -14.31 0.02
CA THR A 35 -13.55 -13.67 1.11
C THR A 35 -13.11 -14.27 2.44
N VAL A 36 -12.55 -13.43 3.31
CA VAL A 36 -12.07 -13.83 4.63
C VAL A 36 -12.76 -12.97 5.69
N ALA A 37 -13.42 -13.60 6.64
CA ALA A 37 -14.22 -12.92 7.68
C ALA A 37 -15.19 -11.85 7.14
N GLY A 38 -15.82 -12.13 5.99
CA GLY A 38 -16.77 -11.21 5.32
C GLY A 38 -16.10 -10.10 4.49
N LEU A 39 -14.77 -10.02 4.46
CA LEU A 39 -14.03 -9.04 3.66
C LEU A 39 -13.56 -9.69 2.35
N ALA A 40 -13.98 -9.15 1.22
CA ALA A 40 -13.46 -9.54 -0.08
C ALA A 40 -12.06 -8.93 -0.25
N ILE A 41 -11.06 -9.77 -0.45
CA ILE A 41 -9.65 -9.37 -0.56
C ILE A 41 -9.08 -9.92 -1.87
N ARG A 42 -8.40 -9.08 -2.62
CA ARG A 42 -7.59 -9.46 -3.78
C ARG A 42 -6.17 -8.98 -3.58
N SER A 43 -5.20 -9.79 -3.95
CA SER A 43 -3.79 -9.44 -3.92
C SER A 43 -3.22 -9.27 -5.32
N PHE A 44 -2.16 -8.47 -5.41
CA PHE A 44 -1.38 -8.26 -6.61
C PHE A 44 0.07 -8.52 -6.25
N PRO A 45 0.64 -9.68 -6.65
CA PRO A 45 2.04 -10.00 -6.39
C PRO A 45 2.98 -8.94 -6.96
N ALA A 46 3.99 -8.59 -6.19
CA ALA A 46 4.93 -7.52 -6.53
C ALA A 46 6.31 -7.82 -5.94
N MET A 47 7.32 -7.09 -6.40
CA MET A 47 8.66 -7.21 -5.87
C MET A 47 8.94 -6.15 -4.81
N GLU A 48 9.52 -6.56 -3.69
CA GLU A 48 10.00 -5.64 -2.65
C GLU A 48 11.24 -4.89 -3.14
N SER A 49 12.20 -5.57 -3.76
CA SER A 49 13.38 -4.91 -4.33
C SER A 49 14.03 -5.75 -5.43
N MET A 50 14.42 -5.09 -6.54
CA MET A 50 15.22 -5.72 -7.59
C MET A 50 16.74 -5.66 -7.34
N THR A 51 17.19 -4.84 -6.40
CA THR A 51 18.60 -4.50 -6.26
C THR A 51 19.32 -5.29 -5.16
N PHE A 52 18.58 -6.00 -4.31
CA PHE A 52 19.17 -6.72 -3.20
C PHE A 52 19.01 -8.22 -3.38
N ASP A 53 20.12 -8.87 -3.70
CA ASP A 53 20.24 -10.32 -3.64
C ASP A 53 20.44 -10.78 -2.18
N TYR A 54 19.39 -10.70 -1.41
CA TYR A 54 19.35 -11.29 -0.06
C TYR A 54 18.82 -12.73 -0.07
N GLY A 55 18.78 -13.38 -1.24
CA GLY A 55 18.17 -14.70 -1.40
C GLY A 55 16.64 -14.66 -1.24
N ARG A 56 16.04 -13.48 -1.41
CA ARG A 56 14.59 -13.30 -1.35
C ARG A 56 13.94 -13.64 -2.69
N ASP A 57 12.74 -14.20 -2.59
CA ASP A 57 11.86 -14.29 -3.74
C ASP A 57 11.53 -12.85 -4.22
N PRO A 58 11.79 -12.51 -5.50
CA PRO A 58 11.47 -11.19 -6.02
C PRO A 58 9.99 -10.83 -5.96
N ASP A 59 9.11 -11.83 -5.85
CA ASP A 59 7.66 -11.65 -5.71
C ASP A 59 7.19 -11.75 -4.25
N ALA A 60 8.10 -11.58 -3.28
CA ALA A 60 7.78 -11.76 -1.87
C ALA A 60 6.87 -10.67 -1.27
N ASN A 61 6.56 -9.61 -2.01
CA ASN A 61 5.60 -8.58 -1.61
C ASN A 61 4.27 -8.72 -2.38
N ALA A 62 3.21 -8.18 -1.80
CA ALA A 62 1.93 -8.04 -2.48
C ALA A 62 1.24 -6.74 -2.10
N LEU A 63 0.53 -6.17 -3.06
CA LEU A 63 -0.45 -5.11 -2.81
C LEU A 63 -1.79 -5.78 -2.45
N TYR A 64 -2.57 -5.10 -1.60
CA TYR A 64 -3.89 -5.60 -1.17
C TYR A 64 -5.00 -4.67 -1.61
N HIS A 65 -5.98 -5.20 -2.32
CA HIS A 65 -7.19 -4.50 -2.68
C HIS A 65 -8.37 -5.12 -1.96
N PHE A 66 -9.13 -4.31 -1.22
CA PHE A 66 -10.30 -4.76 -0.47
C PHE A 66 -11.32 -3.63 -0.31
N THR A 67 -12.56 -3.97 0.03
CA THR A 67 -13.59 -2.97 0.31
C THR A 67 -13.96 -3.00 1.79
N LEU A 68 -13.85 -1.85 2.45
CA LEU A 68 -14.21 -1.68 3.84
C LEU A 68 -15.14 -0.46 4.00
N GLY A 69 -16.31 -0.66 4.61
CA GLY A 69 -17.26 0.43 4.81
C GLY A 69 -17.72 1.12 3.52
N GLY A 70 -17.72 0.41 2.39
CA GLY A 70 -18.06 0.96 1.08
C GLY A 70 -16.91 1.71 0.37
N ILE A 71 -15.72 1.78 0.97
CA ILE A 71 -14.52 2.39 0.40
C ILE A 71 -13.63 1.27 -0.19
N ARG A 72 -13.26 1.38 -1.47
CA ARG A 72 -12.30 0.48 -2.13
C ARG A 72 -10.89 0.93 -1.81
N VAL A 73 -10.18 0.13 -1.05
CA VAL A 73 -8.86 0.43 -0.51
C VAL A 73 -7.79 -0.34 -1.25
N LEU A 74 -6.71 0.33 -1.62
CA LEU A 74 -5.46 -0.30 -2.05
C LEU A 74 -4.36 0.04 -1.06
N HIS A 75 -3.70 -0.99 -0.52
CA HIS A 75 -2.50 -0.87 0.31
C HIS A 75 -1.31 -1.42 -0.47
N MET A 76 -0.26 -0.63 -0.64
CA MET A 76 0.88 -0.97 -1.51
C MET A 76 1.87 -1.97 -0.90
N GLY A 77 1.62 -2.45 0.32
CA GLY A 77 2.58 -3.32 1.01
C GLY A 77 3.92 -2.63 1.21
N ASP A 78 5.00 -3.30 0.85
CA ASP A 78 6.37 -2.76 0.82
C ASP A 78 6.95 -2.84 -0.62
N LEU A 79 6.17 -2.38 -1.59
CA LEU A 79 6.53 -2.37 -3.00
C LEU A 79 7.82 -1.58 -3.25
N GLY A 80 8.85 -2.23 -3.80
CA GLY A 80 10.16 -1.63 -4.08
C GLY A 80 10.40 -1.28 -5.55
N ASN A 81 9.44 -1.56 -6.44
CA ASN A 81 9.61 -1.46 -7.89
C ASN A 81 8.40 -0.81 -8.57
N PRO A 82 8.52 -0.35 -9.83
CA PRO A 82 7.37 0.06 -10.62
C PRO A 82 6.30 -1.04 -10.66
N MET A 83 5.04 -0.64 -10.60
CA MET A 83 3.92 -1.57 -10.73
C MET A 83 3.84 -2.14 -12.15
N ALA A 84 3.54 -3.44 -12.24
CA ALA A 84 3.31 -4.08 -13.53
C ALA A 84 2.15 -3.42 -14.29
N PRO A 85 2.26 -3.23 -15.62
CA PRO A 85 1.19 -2.61 -16.43
C PRO A 85 -0.17 -3.31 -16.26
N SER A 86 -0.20 -4.63 -16.17
CA SER A 86 -1.42 -5.41 -15.94
C SER A 86 -2.09 -5.11 -14.58
N HIS A 87 -1.30 -4.80 -13.55
CA HIS A 87 -1.82 -4.39 -12.25
C HIS A 87 -2.41 -2.97 -12.31
N LEU A 88 -1.72 -2.05 -13.01
CA LEU A 88 -2.23 -0.70 -13.22
C LEU A 88 -3.58 -0.70 -13.98
N GLU A 89 -3.67 -1.51 -15.04
CA GLU A 89 -4.92 -1.69 -15.81
C GLU A 89 -6.05 -2.25 -14.94
N ALA A 90 -5.75 -3.28 -14.13
CA ALA A 90 -6.74 -3.92 -13.26
C ALA A 90 -7.25 -3.00 -12.13
N LEU A 91 -6.42 -2.04 -11.70
CA LEU A 91 -6.71 -1.12 -10.59
C LEU A 91 -7.23 0.24 -11.05
N ALA A 92 -7.13 0.56 -12.33
CA ALA A 92 -7.57 1.84 -12.89
C ALA A 92 -9.04 2.12 -12.60
N GLY A 93 -9.34 3.19 -11.83
CA GLY A 93 -10.68 3.56 -11.41
C GLY A 93 -11.34 2.58 -10.41
N GLN A 94 -10.59 1.63 -9.86
CA GLN A 94 -11.08 0.67 -8.89
C GLN A 94 -10.66 0.99 -7.44
N VAL A 95 -9.97 2.10 -7.22
CA VAL A 95 -9.42 2.49 -5.91
C VAL A 95 -10.00 3.82 -5.50
N ASP A 96 -10.63 3.85 -4.33
CA ASP A 96 -11.09 5.10 -3.71
C ASP A 96 -10.00 5.67 -2.78
N LEU A 97 -9.36 4.80 -1.99
CA LEU A 97 -8.31 5.17 -1.04
C LEU A 97 -7.04 4.38 -1.29
N LEU A 98 -5.94 5.09 -1.51
CA LEU A 98 -4.61 4.51 -1.69
C LEU A 98 -3.74 4.77 -0.47
N PHE A 99 -3.20 3.71 0.15
CA PHE A 99 -2.07 3.80 1.08
C PHE A 99 -0.78 3.71 0.28
N ALA A 100 -0.09 4.86 0.11
CA ALA A 100 1.04 5.02 -0.80
C ALA A 100 2.38 5.13 -0.06
N LEU A 101 3.41 4.47 -0.58
CA LEU A 101 4.77 4.47 -0.04
C LEU A 101 5.49 5.79 -0.42
N ALA A 102 5.55 6.73 0.51
CA ALA A 102 6.01 8.10 0.25
C ALA A 102 7.48 8.38 0.61
N GLY A 103 8.22 7.36 1.07
CA GLY A 103 9.58 7.55 1.61
C GLY A 103 10.71 7.32 0.60
N ALA A 104 10.43 6.92 -0.63
CA ALA A 104 11.48 6.51 -1.58
C ALA A 104 12.51 5.54 -0.94
N HIS A 105 13.72 5.43 -1.48
CA HIS A 105 14.74 4.46 -1.02
C HIS A 105 14.08 3.11 -0.65
N ALA A 106 14.64 2.13 -0.27
CA ALA A 106 14.06 0.84 0.13
C ALA A 106 12.64 0.48 -0.40
N THR A 107 11.92 1.42 -1.01
CA THR A 107 10.58 1.26 -1.63
C THR A 107 10.53 1.90 -3.00
N ILE A 108 9.37 1.87 -3.65
CA ILE A 108 9.14 2.46 -4.98
C ILE A 108 9.66 3.91 -5.06
N ALA A 109 10.32 4.26 -6.17
CA ALA A 109 10.74 5.63 -6.44
C ALA A 109 9.52 6.55 -6.59
N LEU A 110 9.64 7.82 -6.16
CA LEU A 110 8.49 8.75 -6.19
C LEU A 110 7.98 9.01 -7.61
N ASP A 111 8.86 9.03 -8.61
CA ASP A 111 8.44 9.20 -10.02
C ASP A 111 7.60 8.00 -10.49
N ASP A 112 7.97 6.78 -10.11
CA ASP A 112 7.20 5.57 -10.43
C ASP A 112 5.89 5.51 -9.63
N LEU A 113 5.90 6.02 -8.40
CA LEU A 113 4.68 6.17 -7.60
C LEU A 113 3.71 7.15 -8.27
N ASP A 114 4.20 8.27 -8.80
CA ASP A 114 3.36 9.25 -9.52
C ASP A 114 2.77 8.65 -10.80
N VAL A 115 3.51 7.82 -11.52
CA VAL A 115 2.98 7.03 -12.65
C VAL A 115 1.86 6.11 -12.20
N ALA A 116 2.05 5.41 -11.09
CA ALA A 116 1.02 4.52 -10.53
C ALA A 116 -0.23 5.29 -10.09
N ILE A 117 -0.08 6.42 -9.39
CA ILE A 117 -1.19 7.29 -8.98
C ILE A 117 -1.97 7.80 -10.19
N ALA A 118 -1.28 8.25 -11.24
CA ALA A 118 -1.91 8.75 -12.45
C ALA A 118 -2.71 7.67 -13.20
N ALA A 119 -2.22 6.43 -13.20
CA ALA A 119 -2.90 5.29 -13.83
C ALA A 119 -4.10 4.81 -13.00
N ILE A 120 -3.93 4.64 -11.69
CA ILE A 120 -4.96 4.12 -10.76
C ILE A 120 -6.07 5.15 -10.54
N ARG A 121 -5.73 6.44 -10.44
CA ARG A 121 -6.63 7.57 -10.16
C ARG A 121 -7.43 7.36 -8.86
N PRO A 122 -6.78 7.21 -7.71
CA PRO A 122 -7.48 7.11 -6.43
C PRO A 122 -8.14 8.46 -6.08
N ARG A 123 -9.25 8.43 -5.35
CA ARG A 123 -9.94 9.64 -4.88
C ARG A 123 -9.21 10.31 -3.72
N ALA A 124 -8.54 9.51 -2.89
CA ALA A 124 -7.73 10.00 -1.78
C ALA A 124 -6.47 9.15 -1.61
N ILE A 125 -5.41 9.76 -1.07
CA ILE A 125 -4.13 9.11 -0.80
C ILE A 125 -3.75 9.36 0.65
N ILE A 126 -3.41 8.30 1.37
CA ILE A 126 -2.76 8.38 2.68
C ILE A 126 -1.31 7.96 2.48
N PRO A 127 -0.35 8.89 2.60
CA PRO A 127 1.06 8.54 2.53
C PRO A 127 1.47 7.73 3.76
N MET A 128 2.26 6.68 3.53
CA MET A 128 2.86 5.84 4.56
C MET A 128 4.35 5.62 4.26
N HIS A 129 5.06 4.92 5.13
CA HIS A 129 6.47 4.53 4.96
C HIS A 129 7.36 5.72 4.57
N TYR A 130 7.26 6.83 5.30
CA TYR A 130 8.11 8.01 5.15
C TYR A 130 8.89 8.27 6.44
N HIS A 131 9.93 9.09 6.35
CA HIS A 131 10.79 9.39 7.50
C HIS A 131 9.99 9.94 8.68
N SER A 132 10.20 9.32 9.83
CA SER A 132 9.68 9.78 11.11
C SER A 132 10.85 9.99 12.08
N PRO A 133 10.84 11.05 12.91
CA PRO A 133 11.87 11.25 13.95
C PRO A 133 12.01 10.08 14.93
N ARG A 134 11.01 9.21 15.01
CA ARG A 134 11.01 8.00 15.84
C ARG A 134 11.59 6.78 15.11
N GLY A 135 11.70 6.84 13.79
CA GLY A 135 12.23 5.76 12.95
C GLY A 135 13.73 5.92 12.72
N ARG A 136 14.42 4.80 12.45
CA ARG A 136 15.86 4.78 12.11
C ARG A 136 16.13 4.63 10.62
N LEU A 137 15.08 4.45 9.82
CA LEU A 137 15.21 4.30 8.37
C LEU A 137 15.63 5.62 7.74
N ARG A 138 16.58 5.55 6.83
CA ARG A 138 17.05 6.69 6.02
C ARG A 138 16.22 6.76 4.74
N ILE A 139 14.98 7.21 4.89
CA ILE A 139 14.01 7.40 3.81
C ILE A 139 13.57 8.86 3.79
N GLU A 140 12.94 9.29 2.70
CA GLU A 140 12.51 10.66 2.52
C GLU A 140 11.38 11.05 3.49
N PRO A 141 11.33 12.32 3.92
CA PRO A 141 10.20 12.85 4.67
C PRO A 141 8.97 12.96 3.75
N VAL A 142 7.77 12.96 4.35
CA VAL A 142 6.52 13.10 3.60
C VAL A 142 6.46 14.38 2.75
N ASP A 143 7.14 15.45 3.17
CA ASP A 143 7.18 16.72 2.45
C ASP A 143 7.83 16.59 1.06
N THR A 144 8.75 15.62 0.86
CA THR A 144 9.30 15.30 -0.49
C THR A 144 8.20 14.78 -1.42
N PHE A 145 7.36 13.88 -0.95
CA PHE A 145 6.20 13.38 -1.71
C PHE A 145 5.15 14.48 -1.95
N LEU A 146 4.97 15.39 -1.00
CA LEU A 146 4.00 16.49 -1.12
C LEU A 146 4.50 17.65 -1.99
N ALA A 147 5.80 17.71 -2.28
CA ALA A 147 6.38 18.76 -3.10
C ALA A 147 5.75 18.77 -4.52
N GLY A 148 5.32 19.94 -4.95
CA GLY A 148 4.65 20.10 -6.25
C GLY A 148 3.16 19.74 -6.31
N ARG A 149 2.59 19.20 -5.23
CA ARG A 149 1.14 18.98 -5.12
C ARG A 149 0.42 20.27 -4.71
N PRO A 150 -0.76 20.56 -5.28
CA PRO A 150 -1.49 21.76 -4.90
C PRO A 150 -1.83 21.77 -3.40
N PRO A 151 -1.49 22.82 -2.65
CA PRO A 151 -1.71 22.86 -1.20
C PRO A 151 -3.17 22.63 -0.77
N GLU A 152 -4.12 23.05 -1.61
CA GLU A 152 -5.56 22.89 -1.37
C GLU A 152 -6.02 21.41 -1.44
N THR A 153 -5.21 20.54 -2.03
CA THR A 153 -5.48 19.08 -2.06
C THR A 153 -4.90 18.36 -0.86
N ILE A 154 -4.17 19.06 0.02
CA ILE A 154 -3.47 18.45 1.16
C ILE A 154 -4.24 18.75 2.45
N THR A 155 -4.68 17.69 3.12
CA THR A 155 -5.31 17.79 4.45
C THR A 155 -4.36 17.24 5.51
N ARG A 156 -3.99 18.06 6.50
CA ARG A 156 -3.22 17.61 7.67
C ARG A 156 -4.16 17.33 8.83
N VAL A 157 -4.28 16.07 9.20
CA VAL A 157 -5.24 15.60 10.23
C VAL A 157 -4.84 16.05 11.64
N GLY A 158 -3.53 16.21 11.90
CA GLY A 158 -3.03 16.68 13.20
C GLY A 158 -3.11 15.67 14.34
N GLY A 159 -3.47 14.41 14.06
CA GLY A 159 -3.62 13.34 15.04
C GLY A 159 -3.40 11.95 14.44
N PRO A 160 -3.46 10.89 15.26
CA PRO A 160 -3.23 9.52 14.82
C PRO A 160 -4.47 8.86 14.21
N GLU A 161 -5.61 9.53 14.20
CA GLU A 161 -6.89 8.97 13.76
C GLU A 161 -7.53 9.83 12.68
N LEU A 162 -8.10 9.18 11.69
CA LEU A 162 -8.90 9.77 10.63
C LEU A 162 -10.12 8.89 10.39
N GLU A 163 -11.31 9.42 10.60
CA GLU A 163 -12.56 8.79 10.21
C GLU A 163 -12.90 9.16 8.77
N LEU A 164 -13.19 8.16 7.94
CA LEU A 164 -13.56 8.33 6.54
C LEU A 164 -14.83 7.56 6.22
N THR A 165 -15.73 8.22 5.52
CA THR A 165 -16.91 7.62 4.90
C THR A 165 -16.88 7.85 3.38
N PRO A 166 -17.61 7.08 2.56
CA PRO A 166 -17.58 7.23 1.10
C PRO A 166 -17.94 8.64 0.60
N ASP A 167 -18.80 9.34 1.29
CA ASP A 167 -19.28 10.70 0.99
C ASP A 167 -18.28 11.80 1.42
N MET A 168 -17.31 11.48 2.28
CA MET A 168 -16.22 12.40 2.65
C MET A 168 -15.08 12.39 1.64
N LEU A 169 -15.00 11.36 0.78
CA LEU A 169 -13.96 11.29 -0.24
C LEU A 169 -14.24 12.30 -1.37
N PRO A 170 -13.20 12.95 -1.93
CA PRO A 170 -13.34 13.83 -3.07
C PRO A 170 -14.11 13.16 -4.22
N THR A 171 -14.95 13.93 -4.92
CA THR A 171 -15.53 13.49 -6.20
C THR A 171 -14.42 13.40 -7.23
N GLY A 172 -14.21 12.24 -7.85
CA GLY A 172 -13.19 12.03 -8.89
C GLY A 172 -13.55 12.74 -10.19
#